data_2298b93aaa84d2f72e96da45eebd41a5
#
_entry.id   2298b93aaa84d2f72e96da45eebd41a5
#
_cell.length_a   1.000
_cell.length_b   1.000
_cell.length_c   1.000
_cell.angle_alpha   90.00
_cell.angle_beta   90.00
_cell.angle_gamma   90.00
#
_symmetry.space_group_name_H-M   'P 1'
#
loop_
_entity.id
_entity.type
_entity.pdbx_description
1 polymer ?
#
loop_
_entity_poly.entity_id
_entity_poly.type
_entity_poly.pdbx_seq_one_letter_code
_entity_poly.pdbx_strand_id
1 'polypeptide(L)'
;MSQEIFRKLRKMLMEKLDVYRELTDQEILETIDELIVNTLRESGVSLKEKVQLRQELFYSVRKLDVLQELIEDETVTEIMVNGPDSIFVERKGKLTRWPKSFTDQEKLEDVIQQIVGKCNRIVNESSPIVDARQENGARVNVVVAPVALNGPILTIRRFPDTPITMEKLIELGSITPECASFLEKLVRARYSIVIGGGTGSGKTTFLGALSEYIPKDERIITIEDNAELKLQGIANLVRLEARTATINGAPGVSIRDLIKSALRMRPDRIIVGEVRGGEAMDMLQALNTGHEGSLGTAHANSCRDMLARLEIMTLMAELDLPLQAVRRQIASGVDILVHLGRMRDKSRKLLEVSEVCAYADGEIRIQPLYQWQDGCGLVPVEPLLHREKLERAGVKL
;
A
#
# COMPACT_ATOMS: atom_id res chain seq x y z
N MET A 1 -17.54 29.27 11.37
CA MET A 1 -17.10 29.66 12.72
C MET A 1 -15.75 30.37 12.61
N SER A 2 -15.51 31.47 13.33
CA SER A 2 -14.25 32.22 13.22
C SER A 2 -13.12 31.43 13.87
N GLN A 3 -12.01 31.23 13.14
CA GLN A 3 -10.75 30.64 13.68
C GLN A 3 -10.27 31.40 14.94
N GLU A 4 -10.64 32.66 15.03
CA GLU A 4 -10.32 33.53 16.16
C GLU A 4 -10.97 33.08 17.47
N ILE A 5 -12.26 32.65 17.43
CA ILE A 5 -12.96 32.12 18.59
C ILE A 5 -12.32 30.82 19.05
N PHE A 6 -11.98 29.93 18.12
CA PHE A 6 -11.28 28.67 18.45
C PHE A 6 -9.93 28.93 19.11
N ARG A 7 -9.09 29.80 18.54
CA ARG A 7 -7.78 30.17 19.13
C ARG A 7 -7.90 30.75 20.51
N LYS A 8 -8.88 31.66 20.72
CA LYS A 8 -9.14 32.25 22.03
C LYS A 8 -9.52 31.21 23.07
N LEU A 9 -10.49 30.35 22.75
CA LEU A 9 -10.95 29.30 23.68
C LEU A 9 -9.87 28.26 23.95
N ARG A 10 -9.08 27.88 22.94
CA ARG A 10 -7.95 26.96 23.12
C ARG A 10 -6.91 27.55 24.09
N LYS A 11 -6.56 28.83 23.94
CA LYS A 11 -5.64 29.51 24.86
C LYS A 11 -6.17 29.49 26.31
N MET A 12 -7.43 29.85 26.50
CA MET A 12 -8.08 29.83 27.82
C MET A 12 -8.14 28.40 28.39
N LEU A 13 -8.35 27.40 27.55
CA LEU A 13 -8.34 26.00 27.95
C LEU A 13 -6.96 25.57 28.45
N MET A 14 -5.91 25.87 27.71
CA MET A 14 -4.52 25.55 28.10
C MET A 14 -4.10 26.24 29.41
N GLU A 15 -4.59 27.47 29.66
CA GLU A 15 -4.34 28.18 30.93
C GLU A 15 -5.07 27.57 32.12
N LYS A 16 -6.21 26.88 31.88
CA LYS A 16 -7.02 26.23 32.95
C LYS A 16 -6.60 24.78 33.21
N LEU A 17 -6.00 24.10 32.24
CA LEU A 17 -5.56 22.73 32.42
C LEU A 17 -4.30 22.69 33.29
N ASP A 18 -4.39 21.95 34.39
CA ASP A 18 -3.23 21.72 35.26
C ASP A 18 -2.26 20.73 34.60
N VAL A 19 -1.09 21.24 34.21
CA VAL A 19 -0.03 20.46 33.52
C VAL A 19 0.59 19.39 34.43
N TYR A 20 0.41 19.50 35.74
CA TYR A 20 1.01 18.60 36.74
C TYR A 20 0.09 17.45 37.16
N ARG A 21 -1.16 17.42 36.67
CA ARG A 21 -2.13 16.37 37.00
C ARG A 21 -2.58 15.64 35.71
N GLU A 22 -2.62 14.32 35.76
CA GLU A 22 -3.30 13.52 34.73
C GLU A 22 -4.82 13.75 34.85
N LEU A 23 -5.36 14.52 33.89
CA LEU A 23 -6.80 14.75 33.77
C LEU A 23 -7.43 13.64 32.94
N THR A 24 -8.60 13.20 33.35
CA THR A 24 -9.43 12.30 32.55
C THR A 24 -10.06 13.02 31.35
N ASP A 25 -10.45 12.27 30.33
CA ASP A 25 -11.15 12.84 29.16
C ASP A 25 -12.43 13.56 29.57
N GLN A 26 -13.11 13.07 30.61
CA GLN A 26 -14.35 13.69 31.12
C GLN A 26 -14.06 15.03 31.78
N GLU A 27 -13.05 15.16 32.65
CA GLU A 27 -12.65 16.42 33.27
C GLU A 27 -12.27 17.50 32.24
N ILE A 28 -11.61 17.10 31.17
CA ILE A 28 -11.26 18.00 30.06
C ILE A 28 -12.53 18.45 29.33
N LEU A 29 -13.45 17.52 29.02
CA LEU A 29 -14.73 17.85 28.37
C LEU A 29 -15.60 18.79 29.21
N GLU A 30 -15.68 18.57 30.53
CA GLU A 30 -16.39 19.45 31.45
C GLU A 30 -15.78 20.87 31.47
N THR A 31 -14.45 20.96 31.49
CA THR A 31 -13.75 22.26 31.42
C THR A 31 -14.02 22.97 30.07
N ILE A 32 -14.05 22.23 28.97
CA ILE A 32 -14.39 22.76 27.64
C ILE A 32 -15.85 23.26 27.63
N ASP A 33 -16.79 22.50 28.18
CA ASP A 33 -18.19 22.85 28.24
C ASP A 33 -18.42 24.14 29.04
N GLU A 34 -17.75 24.28 30.19
CA GLU A 34 -17.77 25.52 30.98
C GLU A 34 -17.23 26.71 30.19
N LEU A 35 -16.10 26.55 29.51
CA LEU A 35 -15.52 27.62 28.71
C LEU A 35 -16.40 28.05 27.56
N ILE A 36 -17.00 27.11 26.84
CA ILE A 36 -17.92 27.39 25.74
C ILE A 36 -19.16 28.13 26.26
N VAL A 37 -19.78 27.67 27.35
CA VAL A 37 -20.96 28.29 27.94
C VAL A 37 -20.66 29.72 28.37
N ASN A 38 -19.56 29.92 29.10
CA ASN A 38 -19.20 31.23 29.65
C ASN A 38 -18.78 32.25 28.58
N THR A 39 -18.06 31.79 27.55
CA THR A 39 -17.53 32.68 26.49
C THR A 39 -18.55 32.97 25.38
N LEU A 40 -19.45 32.03 25.09
CA LEU A 40 -20.37 32.11 23.97
C LEU A 40 -21.85 32.30 24.42
N ARG A 41 -22.09 32.74 25.64
CA ARG A 41 -23.45 32.89 26.21
C ARG A 41 -24.31 33.85 25.40
N GLU A 42 -23.70 34.96 24.89
CA GLU A 42 -24.38 36.04 24.17
C GLU A 42 -23.98 36.12 22.68
N SER A 43 -23.22 35.17 22.15
CA SER A 43 -22.56 35.31 20.84
C SER A 43 -23.40 34.87 19.64
N GLY A 44 -24.65 34.44 19.82
CA GLY A 44 -25.51 33.96 18.73
C GLY A 44 -25.07 32.69 18.03
N VAL A 45 -24.06 32.00 18.57
CA VAL A 45 -23.50 30.72 18.00
C VAL A 45 -24.53 29.60 18.23
N SER A 46 -24.87 28.88 17.16
CA SER A 46 -25.83 27.78 17.20
C SER A 46 -25.38 26.61 18.08
N LEU A 47 -26.29 25.78 18.54
CA LEU A 47 -25.97 24.58 19.32
C LEU A 47 -25.07 23.63 18.51
N LYS A 48 -25.31 23.47 17.22
CA LYS A 48 -24.50 22.63 16.33
C LYS A 48 -23.04 23.11 16.28
N GLU A 49 -22.82 24.41 16.17
CA GLU A 49 -21.46 24.99 16.16
C GLU A 49 -20.76 24.84 17.51
N LYS A 50 -21.51 24.93 18.63
CA LYS A 50 -20.98 24.70 19.99
C LYS A 50 -20.52 23.24 20.16
N VAL A 51 -21.30 22.28 19.68
CA VAL A 51 -20.92 20.85 19.70
C VAL A 51 -19.69 20.58 18.85
N GLN A 52 -19.61 21.17 17.66
CA GLN A 52 -18.44 21.05 16.80
C GLN A 52 -17.19 21.67 17.46
N LEU A 53 -17.33 22.85 18.04
CA LEU A 53 -16.24 23.54 18.74
C LEU A 53 -15.73 22.74 19.95
N ARG A 54 -16.65 22.13 20.71
CA ARG A 54 -16.33 21.21 21.82
C ARG A 54 -15.44 20.08 21.36
N GLN A 55 -15.79 19.46 20.26
CA GLN A 55 -15.04 18.34 19.70
C GLN A 55 -13.68 18.77 19.16
N GLU A 56 -13.61 19.90 18.46
CA GLU A 56 -12.35 20.46 17.94
C GLU A 56 -11.38 20.82 19.08
N LEU A 57 -11.88 21.45 20.15
CA LEU A 57 -11.08 21.77 21.34
C LEU A 57 -10.56 20.50 22.02
N PHE A 58 -11.42 19.49 22.20
CA PHE A 58 -11.00 18.21 22.76
C PHE A 58 -9.92 17.53 21.90
N TYR A 59 -10.10 17.50 20.58
CA TYR A 59 -9.12 16.93 19.67
C TYR A 59 -7.76 17.67 19.71
N SER A 60 -7.80 19.01 19.88
CA SER A 60 -6.58 19.82 19.95
C SER A 60 -5.72 19.55 21.19
N VAL A 61 -6.31 19.02 22.25
CA VAL A 61 -5.61 18.76 23.52
C VAL A 61 -5.29 17.28 23.72
N ARG A 62 -6.21 16.40 23.34
CA ARG A 62 -6.15 14.96 23.68
C ARG A 62 -5.87 14.03 22.52
N LYS A 63 -6.06 14.51 21.29
CA LYS A 63 -5.99 13.70 20.06
C LYS A 63 -5.01 14.34 19.07
N LEU A 64 -5.18 14.05 17.80
CA LEU A 64 -4.30 14.49 16.72
C LEU A 64 -4.79 15.81 16.06
N ASP A 65 -5.40 16.69 16.83
CA ASP A 65 -5.88 18.01 16.40
C ASP A 65 -6.78 17.89 15.13
N VAL A 66 -6.56 18.75 14.13
CA VAL A 66 -7.32 18.79 12.87
C VAL A 66 -7.24 17.51 12.05
N LEU A 67 -6.27 16.64 12.30
CA LEU A 67 -6.14 15.36 11.63
C LEU A 67 -7.05 14.29 12.20
N GLN A 68 -7.56 14.44 13.44
CA GLN A 68 -8.37 13.41 14.08
C GLN A 68 -9.62 13.07 13.28
N GLU A 69 -10.34 14.10 12.80
CA GLU A 69 -11.52 13.92 11.96
C GLU A 69 -11.21 13.16 10.66
N LEU A 70 -10.05 13.42 10.06
CA LEU A 70 -9.62 12.76 8.84
C LEU A 70 -9.21 11.30 9.09
N ILE A 71 -8.66 11.02 10.26
CA ILE A 71 -8.28 9.67 10.67
C ILE A 71 -9.52 8.82 11.02
N GLU A 72 -10.57 9.43 11.53
CA GLU A 72 -11.85 8.77 11.84
C GLU A 72 -12.73 8.57 10.59
N ASP A 73 -12.52 9.37 9.53
CA ASP A 73 -13.26 9.26 8.27
C ASP A 73 -12.72 8.08 7.42
N GLU A 74 -13.45 6.98 7.36
CA GLU A 74 -13.09 5.78 6.58
C GLU A 74 -13.02 6.02 5.07
N THR A 75 -13.62 7.10 4.58
CA THR A 75 -13.59 7.45 3.15
C THR A 75 -12.27 8.11 2.72
N VAL A 76 -11.47 8.58 3.69
CA VAL A 76 -10.15 9.18 3.46
C VAL A 76 -9.11 8.08 3.26
N THR A 77 -8.48 8.07 2.09
CA THR A 77 -7.43 7.11 1.73
C THR A 77 -6.04 7.66 1.95
N GLU A 78 -5.86 8.97 1.82
CA GLU A 78 -4.56 9.62 2.03
C GLU A 78 -4.72 11.02 2.63
N ILE A 79 -3.84 11.36 3.56
CA ILE A 79 -3.74 12.68 4.20
C ILE A 79 -2.33 13.21 3.93
N MET A 80 -2.22 14.40 3.37
CA MET A 80 -0.96 15.04 3.04
C MET A 80 -0.90 16.41 3.70
N VAL A 81 0.03 16.59 4.64
CA VAL A 81 0.28 17.84 5.35
C VAL A 81 1.57 18.44 4.83
N ASN A 82 1.50 19.61 4.20
CA ASN A 82 2.61 20.35 3.64
C ASN A 82 2.83 21.63 4.47
N GLY A 83 3.31 21.50 5.68
CA GLY A 83 3.36 22.57 6.67
C GLY A 83 1.99 22.80 7.34
N PRO A 84 1.92 23.71 8.34
CA PRO A 84 0.76 23.89 9.20
C PRO A 84 -0.51 24.34 8.45
N ASP A 85 -0.37 25.09 7.37
CA ASP A 85 -1.47 25.75 6.68
C ASP A 85 -1.99 25.00 5.45
N SER A 86 -1.38 23.88 5.07
CA SER A 86 -1.67 23.23 3.79
C SER A 86 -1.88 21.73 3.96
N ILE A 87 -3.15 21.35 4.09
CA ILE A 87 -3.57 19.95 4.23
C ILE A 87 -4.38 19.55 3.00
N PHE A 88 -4.02 18.41 2.40
CA PHE A 88 -4.75 17.80 1.30
C PHE A 88 -5.20 16.39 1.72
N VAL A 89 -6.33 15.99 1.19
CA VAL A 89 -6.91 14.66 1.45
C VAL A 89 -7.36 14.00 0.15
N GLU A 90 -7.12 12.71 0.05
CA GLU A 90 -7.67 11.91 -1.03
C GLU A 90 -8.90 11.15 -0.53
N ARG A 91 -10.01 11.27 -1.27
CA ARG A 91 -11.24 10.48 -1.11
C ARG A 91 -11.67 9.92 -2.45
N LYS A 92 -11.84 8.60 -2.53
CA LYS A 92 -12.27 7.93 -3.79
C LYS A 92 -11.43 8.32 -5.01
N GLY A 93 -10.10 8.46 -4.84
CA GLY A 93 -9.16 8.83 -5.91
C GLY A 93 -9.17 10.31 -6.31
N LYS A 94 -9.92 11.18 -5.60
CA LYS A 94 -9.94 12.63 -5.81
C LYS A 94 -9.19 13.34 -4.70
N LEU A 95 -8.21 14.14 -5.08
CA LEU A 95 -7.46 15.00 -4.17
C LEU A 95 -8.18 16.32 -3.98
N THR A 96 -8.40 16.73 -2.72
CA THR A 96 -9.03 18.00 -2.35
C THR A 96 -8.26 18.66 -1.22
N ARG A 97 -8.24 20.01 -1.22
CA ARG A 97 -7.66 20.75 -0.09
C ARG A 97 -8.61 20.69 1.10
N TRP A 98 -8.06 20.40 2.28
CA TRP A 98 -8.81 20.43 3.53
C TRP A 98 -8.96 21.89 4.02
N PRO A 99 -10.14 22.32 4.48
CA PRO A 99 -10.38 23.72 4.85
C PRO A 99 -9.80 24.11 6.22
N LYS A 100 -9.38 23.13 7.04
CA LYS A 100 -8.78 23.39 8.36
C LYS A 100 -7.26 23.37 8.27
N SER A 101 -6.59 24.02 9.21
CA SER A 101 -5.15 24.11 9.35
C SER A 101 -4.75 23.97 10.81
N PHE A 102 -3.49 23.64 11.08
CA PHE A 102 -2.93 23.74 12.43
C PHE A 102 -2.86 25.19 12.88
N THR A 103 -2.82 25.42 14.17
CA THR A 103 -2.66 26.78 14.73
C THR A 103 -1.31 27.40 14.39
N ASP A 104 -0.26 26.56 14.40
CA ASP A 104 1.13 26.93 14.20
C ASP A 104 1.96 25.69 13.86
N GLN A 105 3.24 25.91 13.57
CA GLN A 105 4.19 24.85 13.25
C GLN A 105 4.49 23.95 14.45
N GLU A 106 4.60 24.52 15.65
CA GLU A 106 4.89 23.78 16.89
C GLU A 106 3.83 22.71 17.15
N LYS A 107 2.55 23.08 16.95
CA LYS A 107 1.45 22.13 17.09
C LYS A 107 1.49 20.99 16.06
N LEU A 108 1.89 21.27 14.83
CA LEU A 108 2.11 20.23 13.83
C LEU A 108 3.24 19.28 14.24
N GLU A 109 4.36 19.83 14.75
CA GLU A 109 5.48 19.06 15.24
C GLU A 109 5.08 18.17 16.42
N ASP A 110 4.31 18.67 17.39
CA ASP A 110 3.77 17.88 18.49
C ASP A 110 2.93 16.69 18.00
N VAL A 111 2.05 16.91 17.03
CA VAL A 111 1.22 15.86 16.45
C VAL A 111 2.07 14.83 15.70
N ILE A 112 3.09 15.28 14.99
CA ILE A 112 4.06 14.41 14.33
C ILE A 112 4.77 13.53 15.36
N GLN A 113 5.30 14.12 16.45
CA GLN A 113 5.97 13.36 17.50
C GLN A 113 5.05 12.33 18.15
N GLN A 114 3.77 12.68 18.38
CA GLN A 114 2.77 11.73 18.90
C GLN A 114 2.53 10.54 17.94
N ILE A 115 2.43 10.81 16.64
CA ILE A 115 2.21 9.76 15.64
C ILE A 115 3.43 8.84 15.54
N VAL A 116 4.62 9.44 15.42
CA VAL A 116 5.89 8.71 15.24
C VAL A 116 6.25 7.93 16.50
N GLY A 117 6.01 8.52 17.68
CA GLY A 117 6.23 7.88 18.98
C GLY A 117 5.39 6.61 19.17
N LYS A 118 4.12 6.61 18.74
CA LYS A 118 3.26 5.41 18.75
C LYS A 118 3.79 4.29 17.83
N CYS A 119 4.59 4.65 16.84
CA CYS A 119 5.23 3.69 15.94
C CYS A 119 6.62 3.22 16.45
N ASN A 120 7.02 3.59 17.67
CA ASN A 120 8.36 3.35 18.22
C ASN A 120 9.49 3.88 17.31
N ARG A 121 9.29 5.07 16.75
CA ARG A 121 10.24 5.77 15.89
C ARG A 121 10.54 7.16 16.47
N ILE A 122 11.63 7.74 16.01
CA ILE A 122 12.08 9.09 16.39
C ILE A 122 12.32 9.88 15.12
N VAL A 123 11.83 11.11 15.08
CA VAL A 123 12.14 12.09 14.03
C VAL A 123 12.66 13.37 14.66
N ASN A 124 13.79 13.86 14.18
CA ASN A 124 14.42 15.11 14.63
C ASN A 124 15.39 15.62 13.54
N GLU A 125 16.08 16.71 13.79
CA GLU A 125 17.06 17.29 12.87
C GLU A 125 18.21 16.34 12.47
N SER A 126 18.61 15.42 13.35
CA SER A 126 19.65 14.43 13.07
C SER A 126 19.13 13.23 12.27
N SER A 127 17.84 12.96 12.37
CA SER A 127 17.13 11.92 11.59
C SER A 127 15.85 12.54 11.03
N PRO A 128 15.95 13.37 9.99
CA PRO A 128 14.84 14.21 9.54
C PRO A 128 13.81 13.49 8.67
N ILE A 129 14.05 12.24 8.29
CA ILE A 129 13.15 11.43 7.46
C ILE A 129 12.79 10.15 8.19
N VAL A 130 11.49 9.90 8.34
CA VAL A 130 10.99 8.68 8.99
C VAL A 130 9.87 8.09 8.18
N ASP A 131 10.00 6.79 7.90
CA ASP A 131 8.92 5.91 7.46
C ASP A 131 8.48 5.05 8.64
N ALA A 132 7.19 5.05 8.93
CA ALA A 132 6.60 4.32 10.03
C ALA A 132 5.28 3.68 9.61
N ARG A 133 4.81 2.74 10.44
CA ARG A 133 3.52 2.09 10.26
C ARG A 133 2.77 2.11 11.59
N GLN A 134 1.53 2.54 11.54
CA GLN A 134 0.62 2.49 12.68
C GLN A 134 0.07 1.07 12.90
N GLU A 135 -0.44 0.78 14.09
CA GLU A 135 -1.03 -0.53 14.44
C GLU A 135 -2.20 -0.93 13.52
N ASN A 136 -2.98 0.06 13.06
CA ASN A 136 -4.05 -0.15 12.07
C ASN A 136 -3.55 -0.40 10.64
N GLY A 137 -2.23 -0.46 10.44
CA GLY A 137 -1.59 -0.71 9.16
C GLY A 137 -1.35 0.53 8.29
N ALA A 138 -1.81 1.72 8.70
CA ALA A 138 -1.57 2.94 7.93
C ALA A 138 -0.08 3.29 7.87
N ARG A 139 0.40 3.65 6.68
CA ARG A 139 1.78 4.11 6.46
C ARG A 139 1.88 5.59 6.79
N VAL A 140 2.94 5.95 7.47
CA VAL A 140 3.26 7.32 7.85
C VAL A 140 4.65 7.65 7.34
N ASN A 141 4.75 8.66 6.49
CA ASN A 141 6.03 9.26 6.10
C ASN A 141 6.12 10.67 6.67
N VAL A 142 7.23 10.98 7.31
CA VAL A 142 7.50 12.30 7.91
C VAL A 142 8.82 12.82 7.37
N VAL A 143 8.84 14.11 7.04
CA VAL A 143 10.07 14.84 6.71
C VAL A 143 10.04 16.15 7.47
N VAL A 144 11.11 16.42 8.25
CA VAL A 144 11.25 17.67 9.05
C VAL A 144 12.48 18.47 8.64
N ALA A 145 12.66 19.61 9.27
CA ALA A 145 13.87 20.40 9.10
C ALA A 145 15.14 19.57 9.44
N PRO A 146 16.29 19.82 8.78
CA PRO A 146 16.55 20.87 7.78
C PRO A 146 16.18 20.49 6.34
N VAL A 147 15.64 19.28 6.09
CA VAL A 147 15.36 18.76 4.75
C VAL A 147 14.05 19.32 4.19
N ALA A 148 13.03 19.46 5.04
CA ALA A 148 11.74 20.03 4.66
C ALA A 148 11.79 21.57 4.67
N LEU A 149 11.81 22.18 3.49
CA LEU A 149 11.98 23.64 3.35
C LEU A 149 10.70 24.44 3.64
N ASN A 150 9.52 23.82 3.49
CA ASN A 150 8.22 24.48 3.68
C ASN A 150 7.61 24.20 5.06
N GLY A 151 8.41 23.78 6.03
CA GLY A 151 7.97 23.28 7.32
C GLY A 151 7.79 21.76 7.34
N PRO A 152 7.37 21.17 8.48
CA PRO A 152 7.21 19.73 8.62
C PRO A 152 6.20 19.17 7.60
N ILE A 153 6.54 18.04 6.99
CA ILE A 153 5.72 17.32 6.04
C ILE A 153 5.28 16.00 6.68
N LEU A 154 4.00 15.69 6.60
CA LEU A 154 3.45 14.43 7.07
C LEU A 154 2.52 13.86 6.00
N THR A 155 2.76 12.61 5.60
CA THR A 155 1.87 11.86 4.72
C THR A 155 1.37 10.62 5.45
N ILE A 156 0.06 10.43 5.52
CA ILE A 156 -0.57 9.23 6.09
C ILE A 156 -1.36 8.56 4.98
N ARG A 157 -0.98 7.32 4.62
CA ARG A 157 -1.68 6.51 3.63
C ARG A 157 -2.38 5.35 4.32
N ARG A 158 -3.69 5.27 4.16
CA ARG A 158 -4.52 4.22 4.73
C ARG A 158 -4.80 3.15 3.68
N PHE A 159 -4.90 1.93 4.14
CA PHE A 159 -5.33 0.82 3.30
C PHE A 159 -6.77 0.44 3.66
N PRO A 160 -7.62 0.16 2.66
CA PRO A 160 -8.99 -0.26 2.92
C PRO A 160 -9.02 -1.48 3.84
N ASP A 161 -9.93 -1.49 4.80
CA ASP A 161 -10.08 -2.62 5.73
C ASP A 161 -10.63 -3.86 5.04
N THR A 162 -11.49 -3.66 4.05
CA THR A 162 -12.00 -4.73 3.19
C THR A 162 -11.17 -4.81 1.91
N PRO A 163 -10.53 -5.95 1.61
CA PRO A 163 -9.84 -6.14 0.35
C PRO A 163 -10.83 -6.05 -0.82
N ILE A 164 -10.34 -5.55 -1.94
CA ILE A 164 -11.11 -5.51 -3.19
C ILE A 164 -11.05 -6.91 -3.80
N THR A 165 -12.21 -7.56 -3.95
CA THR A 165 -12.35 -8.90 -4.54
C THR A 165 -12.29 -8.85 -6.06
N MET A 166 -12.14 -10.02 -6.71
CA MET A 166 -12.16 -10.10 -8.17
C MET A 166 -13.52 -9.71 -8.74
N GLU A 167 -14.62 -10.07 -8.07
CA GLU A 167 -15.98 -9.66 -8.46
C GLU A 167 -16.08 -8.13 -8.48
N LYS A 168 -15.50 -7.46 -7.49
CA LYS A 168 -15.49 -6.00 -7.45
C LYS A 168 -14.67 -5.39 -8.57
N LEU A 169 -13.55 -6.01 -8.96
CA LEU A 169 -12.76 -5.58 -10.12
C LEU A 169 -13.52 -5.74 -11.44
N ILE A 170 -14.34 -6.80 -11.57
CA ILE A 170 -15.23 -7.00 -12.71
C ILE A 170 -16.32 -5.93 -12.74
N GLU A 171 -17.00 -5.65 -11.62
CA GLU A 171 -18.02 -4.59 -11.52
C GLU A 171 -17.45 -3.21 -11.88
N LEU A 172 -16.20 -2.92 -11.49
CA LEU A 172 -15.50 -1.68 -11.84
C LEU A 172 -15.04 -1.68 -13.32
N GLY A 173 -15.24 -2.77 -14.04
CA GLY A 173 -14.78 -2.95 -15.41
C GLY A 173 -13.26 -2.92 -15.53
N SER A 174 -12.53 -3.27 -14.47
CA SER A 174 -11.06 -3.36 -14.47
C SER A 174 -10.57 -4.59 -15.25
N ILE A 175 -11.38 -5.63 -15.27
CA ILE A 175 -11.15 -6.90 -15.96
C ILE A 175 -12.50 -7.45 -16.47
N THR A 176 -12.50 -8.26 -17.54
CA THR A 176 -13.70 -8.95 -18.02
C THR A 176 -13.94 -10.25 -17.24
N PRO A 177 -15.19 -10.73 -17.12
CA PRO A 177 -15.49 -12.01 -16.48
C PRO A 177 -14.75 -13.18 -17.09
N GLU A 178 -14.61 -13.20 -18.42
CA GLU A 178 -13.91 -14.26 -19.16
C GLU A 178 -12.43 -14.31 -18.79
N CYS A 179 -11.76 -13.14 -18.78
CA CYS A 179 -10.36 -13.05 -18.42
C CYS A 179 -10.14 -13.40 -16.93
N ALA A 180 -11.05 -12.99 -16.04
CA ALA A 180 -11.01 -13.35 -14.63
C ALA A 180 -11.11 -14.87 -14.43
N SER A 181 -12.06 -15.53 -15.10
CA SER A 181 -12.21 -17.00 -15.09
C SER A 181 -10.98 -17.70 -15.67
N PHE A 182 -10.39 -17.15 -16.73
CA PHE A 182 -9.15 -17.66 -17.29
C PHE A 182 -8.00 -17.60 -16.28
N LEU A 183 -7.78 -16.44 -15.64
CA LEU A 183 -6.74 -16.28 -14.64
C LEU A 183 -6.98 -17.15 -13.39
N GLU A 184 -8.23 -17.34 -12.96
CA GLU A 184 -8.58 -18.29 -11.89
C GLU A 184 -8.04 -19.69 -12.20
N LYS A 185 -8.30 -20.19 -13.41
CA LYS A 185 -7.84 -21.50 -13.84
C LYS A 185 -6.32 -21.61 -13.83
N LEU A 186 -5.61 -20.55 -14.28
CA LEU A 186 -4.15 -20.51 -14.25
C LEU A 186 -3.59 -20.52 -12.82
N VAL A 187 -4.20 -19.75 -11.92
CA VAL A 187 -3.78 -19.73 -10.49
C VAL A 187 -3.98 -21.12 -9.87
N ARG A 188 -5.14 -21.75 -10.09
CA ARG A 188 -5.43 -23.11 -9.59
C ARG A 188 -4.45 -24.14 -10.15
N ALA A 189 -4.08 -24.00 -11.40
CA ALA A 189 -3.13 -24.90 -12.08
C ALA A 189 -1.63 -24.56 -11.82
N ARG A 190 -1.35 -23.66 -10.85
CA ARG A 190 0.01 -23.31 -10.40
C ARG A 190 0.87 -22.64 -11.47
N TYR A 191 0.27 -21.78 -12.32
CA TYR A 191 1.09 -20.89 -13.14
C TYR A 191 1.70 -19.79 -12.29
N SER A 192 3.00 -19.57 -12.46
CA SER A 192 3.74 -18.49 -11.80
C SER A 192 3.45 -17.18 -12.55
N ILE A 193 2.91 -16.19 -11.84
CA ILE A 193 2.41 -14.96 -12.45
C ILE A 193 3.14 -13.74 -11.90
N VAL A 194 3.65 -12.88 -12.79
CA VAL A 194 4.20 -11.57 -12.42
C VAL A 194 3.30 -10.47 -12.95
N ILE A 195 2.88 -9.58 -12.04
CA ILE A 195 1.96 -8.48 -12.33
C ILE A 195 2.76 -7.18 -12.40
N GLY A 196 2.72 -6.52 -13.55
CA GLY A 196 3.36 -5.24 -13.78
C GLY A 196 2.39 -4.07 -13.89
N GLY A 197 2.93 -2.88 -13.73
CA GLY A 197 2.18 -1.63 -13.91
C GLY A 197 2.88 -0.46 -13.24
N GLY A 198 2.50 0.76 -13.62
CA GLY A 198 2.98 1.99 -13.01
C GLY A 198 2.54 2.18 -11.57
N THR A 199 2.99 3.27 -10.94
CA THR A 199 2.54 3.65 -9.59
C THR A 199 1.03 3.94 -9.60
N GLY A 200 0.32 3.37 -8.63
CA GLY A 200 -1.13 3.56 -8.50
C GLY A 200 -1.98 2.83 -9.56
N SER A 201 -1.41 1.91 -10.36
CA SER A 201 -2.16 1.08 -11.32
C SER A 201 -3.00 -0.03 -10.64
N GLY A 202 -2.78 -0.29 -9.35
CA GLY A 202 -3.53 -1.28 -8.58
C GLY A 202 -2.89 -2.67 -8.51
N LYS A 203 -1.58 -2.79 -8.71
CA LYS A 203 -0.83 -4.08 -8.67
C LYS A 203 -1.12 -4.90 -7.41
N THR A 204 -0.90 -4.31 -6.23
CA THR A 204 -1.12 -4.99 -4.94
C THR A 204 -2.57 -5.39 -4.73
N THR A 205 -3.52 -4.52 -5.15
CA THR A 205 -4.95 -4.82 -5.12
C THR A 205 -5.29 -6.01 -6.03
N PHE A 206 -4.78 -6.02 -7.26
CA PHE A 206 -5.00 -7.10 -8.22
C PHE A 206 -4.33 -8.39 -7.77
N LEU A 207 -3.10 -8.32 -7.23
CA LEU A 207 -2.41 -9.46 -6.63
C LEU A 207 -3.22 -10.06 -5.48
N GLY A 208 -3.80 -9.23 -4.61
CA GLY A 208 -4.69 -9.69 -3.53
C GLY A 208 -5.91 -10.42 -4.07
N ALA A 209 -6.64 -9.80 -5.02
CA ALA A 209 -7.82 -10.40 -5.63
C ALA A 209 -7.49 -11.71 -6.38
N LEU A 210 -6.37 -11.75 -7.11
CA LEU A 210 -5.92 -12.96 -7.81
C LEU A 210 -5.54 -14.08 -6.83
N SER A 211 -4.96 -13.73 -5.69
CA SER A 211 -4.56 -14.69 -4.66
C SER A 211 -5.76 -15.38 -3.97
N GLU A 212 -6.97 -14.83 -4.05
CA GLU A 212 -8.18 -15.48 -3.53
C GLU A 212 -8.52 -16.79 -4.25
N TYR A 213 -8.04 -16.96 -5.48
CA TYR A 213 -8.20 -18.17 -6.26
C TYR A 213 -7.25 -19.33 -5.87
N ILE A 214 -6.27 -19.06 -4.99
CA ILE A 214 -5.38 -20.09 -4.47
C ILE A 214 -6.18 -21.06 -3.60
N PRO A 215 -5.99 -22.40 -3.76
CA PRO A 215 -6.61 -23.39 -2.91
C PRO A 215 -6.36 -23.12 -1.41
N LYS A 216 -7.41 -23.23 -0.60
CA LYS A 216 -7.39 -22.81 0.81
C LYS A 216 -6.62 -23.75 1.74
N ASP A 217 -6.27 -24.94 1.27
CA ASP A 217 -5.46 -25.95 1.95
C ASP A 217 -3.96 -25.75 1.73
N GLU A 218 -3.55 -24.84 0.84
CA GLU A 218 -2.14 -24.55 0.59
C GLU A 218 -1.54 -23.66 1.70
N ARG A 219 -0.24 -23.89 1.97
CA ARG A 219 0.56 -23.01 2.84
C ARG A 219 1.12 -21.86 2.05
N ILE A 220 0.69 -20.64 2.37
CA ILE A 220 1.07 -19.41 1.68
C ILE A 220 2.00 -18.58 2.57
N ILE A 221 3.08 -18.07 2.00
CA ILE A 221 3.93 -17.08 2.65
C ILE A 221 3.89 -15.79 1.81
N THR A 222 3.42 -14.69 2.41
CA THR A 222 3.51 -13.35 1.80
C THR A 222 4.75 -12.64 2.29
N ILE A 223 5.43 -11.94 1.39
CA ILE A 223 6.65 -11.17 1.67
C ILE A 223 6.48 -9.79 1.05
N GLU A 224 6.52 -8.75 1.87
CA GLU A 224 6.23 -7.39 1.46
C GLU A 224 7.19 -6.39 2.13
N ASP A 225 7.46 -5.25 1.47
CA ASP A 225 8.11 -4.11 2.12
C ASP A 225 7.23 -3.51 3.21
N ASN A 226 5.92 -3.49 2.93
CA ASN A 226 4.88 -3.10 3.88
C ASN A 226 3.71 -4.04 3.65
N ALA A 227 3.23 -4.68 4.70
CA ALA A 227 2.19 -5.71 4.60
C ALA A 227 0.82 -5.10 4.24
N GLU A 228 0.57 -4.92 2.94
CA GLU A 228 -0.67 -4.41 2.36
C GLU A 228 -1.66 -5.53 2.00
N LEU A 229 -1.15 -6.73 1.69
CA LEU A 229 -1.96 -7.88 1.30
C LEU A 229 -2.79 -8.40 2.47
N LYS A 230 -4.09 -8.46 2.28
CA LYS A 230 -5.05 -9.02 3.24
C LYS A 230 -5.72 -10.26 2.61
N LEU A 231 -5.01 -11.39 2.56
CA LEU A 231 -5.55 -12.64 2.03
C LEU A 231 -6.55 -13.25 3.02
N GLN A 232 -7.73 -13.62 2.53
CA GLN A 232 -8.81 -14.16 3.35
C GLN A 232 -9.01 -15.66 3.13
N GLY A 233 -9.46 -16.35 4.17
CA GLY A 233 -9.86 -17.76 4.09
C GLY A 233 -8.71 -18.76 3.95
N ILE A 234 -7.46 -18.36 4.03
CA ILE A 234 -6.28 -19.25 4.01
C ILE A 234 -5.90 -19.58 5.45
N ALA A 235 -6.08 -20.84 5.85
CA ALA A 235 -5.82 -21.26 7.23
C ALA A 235 -4.31 -21.27 7.57
N ASN A 236 -3.45 -21.60 6.59
CA ASN A 236 -2.01 -21.70 6.80
C ASN A 236 -1.27 -20.54 6.10
N LEU A 237 -1.56 -19.31 6.55
CA LEU A 237 -0.96 -18.08 6.04
C LEU A 237 0.14 -17.56 6.97
N VAL A 238 1.33 -17.32 6.41
CA VAL A 238 2.43 -16.63 7.08
C VAL A 238 2.65 -15.29 6.38
N ARG A 239 2.70 -14.20 7.15
CA ARG A 239 2.93 -12.85 6.62
C ARG A 239 4.28 -12.34 7.12
N LEU A 240 5.17 -12.01 6.19
CA LEU A 240 6.49 -11.48 6.48
C LEU A 240 6.60 -10.06 5.93
N GLU A 241 7.15 -9.16 6.73
CA GLU A 241 7.36 -7.76 6.37
C GLU A 241 8.84 -7.39 6.52
N ALA A 242 9.41 -6.73 5.51
CA ALA A 242 10.76 -6.21 5.57
C ALA A 242 10.88 -5.13 6.65
N ARG A 243 12.06 -4.98 7.19
CA ARG A 243 12.32 -3.98 8.24
C ARG A 243 13.59 -3.21 7.92
N THR A 244 13.48 -1.90 7.86
CA THR A 244 14.65 -1.02 7.82
C THR A 244 15.46 -1.11 9.11
N ALA A 245 16.77 -0.92 9.03
CA ALA A 245 17.62 -0.83 10.22
C ALA A 245 17.08 0.24 11.17
N THR A 246 17.18 -0.02 12.48
CA THR A 246 16.73 0.94 13.49
C THR A 246 17.90 1.79 13.98
N ILE A 247 17.59 3.00 14.48
CA ILE A 247 18.60 3.92 15.07
C ILE A 247 19.33 3.27 16.25
N ASN A 248 18.70 2.34 16.95
CA ASN A 248 19.30 1.59 18.08
C ASN A 248 20.23 0.45 17.63
N GLY A 249 20.63 0.40 16.36
CA GLY A 249 21.60 -0.56 15.84
C GLY A 249 21.05 -1.94 15.48
N ALA A 250 19.73 -2.17 15.56
CA ALA A 250 19.17 -3.41 15.07
C ALA A 250 19.26 -3.47 13.53
N PRO A 251 19.82 -4.53 12.93
CA PRO A 251 19.98 -4.66 11.49
C PRO A 251 18.63 -4.68 10.78
N GLY A 252 18.59 -4.17 9.56
CA GLY A 252 17.47 -4.33 8.67
C GLY A 252 17.24 -5.81 8.30
N VAL A 253 16.03 -6.13 7.86
CA VAL A 253 15.68 -7.42 7.26
C VAL A 253 15.08 -7.11 5.88
N SER A 254 15.79 -7.49 4.84
CA SER A 254 15.39 -7.21 3.46
C SER A 254 14.38 -8.25 2.93
N ILE A 255 13.67 -7.92 1.84
CA ILE A 255 12.84 -8.90 1.10
C ILE A 255 13.69 -10.12 0.72
N ARG A 256 14.95 -9.93 0.32
CA ARG A 256 15.88 -11.01 -0.01
C ARG A 256 16.08 -11.98 1.14
N ASP A 257 16.29 -11.47 2.37
CA ASP A 257 16.45 -12.30 3.56
C ASP A 257 15.17 -13.08 3.88
N LEU A 258 14.02 -12.44 3.68
CA LEU A 258 12.71 -13.05 3.90
C LEU A 258 12.42 -14.16 2.88
N ILE A 259 12.74 -13.98 1.59
CA ILE A 259 12.60 -15.04 0.57
C ILE A 259 13.46 -16.24 0.95
N LYS A 260 14.74 -16.02 1.29
CA LYS A 260 15.64 -17.11 1.71
C LYS A 260 15.15 -17.86 2.95
N SER A 261 14.54 -17.14 3.89
CA SER A 261 13.92 -17.74 5.06
C SER A 261 12.67 -18.53 4.70
N ALA A 262 11.80 -17.97 3.86
CA ALA A 262 10.55 -18.57 3.41
C ALA A 262 10.77 -19.94 2.75
N LEU A 263 11.80 -20.09 1.92
CA LEU A 263 12.18 -21.37 1.29
C LEU A 263 12.43 -22.51 2.27
N ARG A 264 12.73 -22.20 3.54
CA ARG A 264 12.93 -23.19 4.62
C ARG A 264 11.68 -23.42 5.46
N MET A 265 10.60 -22.68 5.18
CA MET A 265 9.34 -22.79 5.94
C MET A 265 8.33 -23.74 5.28
N ARG A 266 8.73 -24.49 4.24
CA ARG A 266 7.88 -25.42 3.48
C ARG A 266 6.63 -24.73 2.91
N PRO A 267 6.75 -23.64 2.15
CA PRO A 267 5.60 -23.03 1.49
C PRO A 267 5.14 -23.87 0.31
N ASP A 268 3.83 -23.86 0.03
CA ASP A 268 3.31 -24.29 -1.26
C ASP A 268 3.46 -23.19 -2.31
N ARG A 269 3.25 -21.92 -1.89
CA ARG A 269 3.50 -20.74 -2.72
C ARG A 269 4.09 -19.59 -1.90
N ILE A 270 4.87 -18.79 -2.58
CA ILE A 270 5.40 -17.53 -2.05
C ILE A 270 4.77 -16.39 -2.85
N ILE A 271 4.22 -15.39 -2.16
CA ILE A 271 3.67 -14.19 -2.76
C ILE A 271 4.57 -13.02 -2.39
N VAL A 272 5.26 -12.45 -3.40
CA VAL A 272 6.12 -11.28 -3.19
C VAL A 272 5.35 -10.03 -3.58
N GLY A 273 5.09 -9.15 -2.62
CA GLY A 273 4.33 -7.92 -2.81
C GLY A 273 4.88 -7.06 -3.93
N GLU A 274 6.19 -6.85 -3.94
CA GLU A 274 6.87 -6.15 -5.03
C GLU A 274 8.36 -6.50 -5.06
N VAL A 275 8.92 -6.68 -6.27
CA VAL A 275 10.36 -6.77 -6.52
C VAL A 275 10.87 -5.48 -7.17
N ARG A 276 11.98 -4.95 -6.66
CA ARG A 276 12.57 -3.67 -7.08
C ARG A 276 14.06 -3.75 -7.37
N GLY A 277 14.73 -4.78 -6.88
CA GLY A 277 16.17 -4.95 -6.95
C GLY A 277 16.61 -6.41 -7.01
N GLY A 278 17.77 -6.71 -6.44
CA GLY A 278 18.43 -8.02 -6.52
C GLY A 278 17.65 -9.21 -5.96
N GLU A 279 16.62 -8.96 -5.12
CA GLU A 279 15.68 -9.98 -4.65
C GLU A 279 14.90 -10.67 -5.77
N ALA A 280 14.84 -10.06 -6.96
CA ALA A 280 14.25 -10.69 -8.14
C ALA A 280 14.93 -12.03 -8.46
N MET A 281 16.25 -12.15 -8.26
CA MET A 281 16.95 -13.42 -8.45
C MET A 281 16.51 -14.48 -7.46
N ASP A 282 16.35 -14.12 -6.18
CA ASP A 282 15.91 -15.07 -5.15
C ASP A 282 14.45 -15.50 -5.39
N MET A 283 13.60 -14.59 -5.88
CA MET A 283 12.24 -14.91 -6.34
C MET A 283 12.27 -15.89 -7.51
N LEU A 284 13.07 -15.65 -8.55
CA LEU A 284 13.19 -16.55 -9.70
C LEU A 284 13.72 -17.93 -9.28
N GLN A 285 14.67 -17.99 -8.35
CA GLN A 285 15.10 -19.26 -7.77
C GLN A 285 13.96 -20.01 -7.09
N ALA A 286 13.11 -19.31 -6.30
CA ALA A 286 11.94 -19.92 -5.69
C ALA A 286 10.99 -20.50 -6.75
N LEU A 287 10.69 -19.75 -7.80
CA LEU A 287 9.83 -20.19 -8.91
C LEU A 287 10.38 -21.44 -9.61
N ASN A 288 11.72 -21.54 -9.75
CA ASN A 288 12.41 -22.66 -10.43
C ASN A 288 12.70 -23.86 -9.53
N THR A 289 12.45 -23.80 -8.20
CA THR A 289 12.84 -24.84 -7.22
C THR A 289 11.66 -25.41 -6.46
N GLY A 290 10.52 -25.62 -7.11
CA GLY A 290 9.40 -26.37 -6.54
C GLY A 290 8.31 -25.52 -5.89
N HIS A 291 8.36 -24.18 -6.03
CA HIS A 291 7.32 -23.28 -5.53
C HIS A 291 6.50 -22.70 -6.70
N GLU A 292 6.11 -23.58 -7.63
CA GLU A 292 5.27 -23.25 -8.79
C GLU A 292 3.95 -22.61 -8.35
N GLY A 293 3.46 -21.64 -9.15
CA GLY A 293 2.24 -20.91 -8.83
C GLY A 293 2.43 -19.78 -7.83
N SER A 294 3.66 -19.42 -7.50
CA SER A 294 3.97 -18.23 -6.74
C SER A 294 3.65 -16.97 -7.56
N LEU A 295 3.31 -15.90 -6.87
CA LEU A 295 2.88 -14.64 -7.46
C LEU A 295 3.80 -13.50 -7.03
N GLY A 296 3.96 -12.50 -7.90
CA GLY A 296 4.72 -11.31 -7.53
C GLY A 296 4.31 -10.08 -8.32
N THR A 297 4.75 -8.89 -7.87
CA THR A 297 4.59 -7.67 -8.67
C THR A 297 5.93 -7.00 -8.96
N ALA A 298 5.96 -6.24 -10.05
CA ALA A 298 7.09 -5.38 -10.42
C ALA A 298 6.60 -4.09 -11.08
N HIS A 299 7.38 -3.03 -11.05
CA HIS A 299 7.09 -1.84 -11.85
C HIS A 299 7.49 -2.06 -13.31
N ALA A 300 6.52 -1.94 -14.23
CA ALA A 300 6.77 -2.00 -15.67
C ALA A 300 5.67 -1.26 -16.44
N ASN A 301 5.95 -0.84 -17.66
CA ASN A 301 5.01 -0.12 -18.53
C ASN A 301 4.37 -1.04 -19.61
N SER A 302 4.82 -2.27 -19.71
CA SER A 302 4.28 -3.33 -20.59
C SER A 302 4.76 -4.70 -20.12
N CYS A 303 4.21 -5.80 -20.65
CA CYS A 303 4.72 -7.14 -20.40
C CYS A 303 6.17 -7.31 -20.92
N ARG A 304 6.50 -6.70 -22.04
CA ARG A 304 7.88 -6.72 -22.57
C ARG A 304 8.86 -5.95 -21.70
N ASP A 305 8.48 -4.75 -21.22
CA ASP A 305 9.31 -3.96 -20.30
C ASP A 305 9.50 -4.68 -18.96
N MET A 306 8.52 -5.47 -18.54
CA MET A 306 8.62 -6.26 -17.31
C MET A 306 9.76 -7.28 -17.39
N LEU A 307 9.94 -7.95 -18.53
CA LEU A 307 11.07 -8.86 -18.74
C LEU A 307 12.40 -8.12 -18.66
N ALA A 308 12.53 -6.99 -19.35
CA ALA A 308 13.74 -6.17 -19.28
C ALA A 308 14.03 -5.68 -17.85
N ARG A 309 12.99 -5.31 -17.09
CA ARG A 309 13.12 -4.93 -15.68
C ARG A 309 13.57 -6.11 -14.81
N LEU A 310 13.00 -7.30 -15.01
CA LEU A 310 13.41 -8.51 -14.30
C LEU A 310 14.87 -8.86 -14.60
N GLU A 311 15.33 -8.73 -15.86
CA GLU A 311 16.73 -8.90 -16.23
C GLU A 311 17.64 -7.96 -15.43
N ILE A 312 17.35 -6.65 -15.45
CA ILE A 312 18.13 -5.63 -14.74
C ILE A 312 18.14 -5.91 -13.22
N MET A 313 16.97 -6.15 -12.62
CA MET A 313 16.86 -6.41 -11.19
C MET A 313 17.63 -7.68 -10.78
N THR A 314 17.59 -8.73 -11.60
CA THR A 314 18.35 -9.95 -11.36
C THR A 314 19.85 -9.71 -11.40
N LEU A 315 20.33 -8.88 -12.34
CA LEU A 315 21.75 -8.49 -12.40
C LEU A 315 22.18 -7.63 -11.19
N MET A 316 21.28 -6.89 -10.57
CA MET A 316 21.55 -6.14 -9.32
C MET A 316 21.81 -7.05 -8.11
N ALA A 317 21.61 -8.36 -8.23
CA ALA A 317 21.94 -9.32 -7.16
C ALA A 317 23.45 -9.52 -6.96
N GLU A 318 24.30 -8.83 -7.76
CA GLU A 318 25.77 -8.88 -7.70
C GLU A 318 26.34 -10.31 -7.88
N LEU A 319 25.60 -11.14 -8.59
CA LEU A 319 26.06 -12.46 -9.01
C LEU A 319 26.70 -12.32 -10.39
N ASP A 320 27.88 -12.89 -10.58
CA ASP A 320 28.55 -12.93 -11.88
C ASP A 320 27.87 -13.94 -12.82
N LEU A 321 26.65 -13.59 -13.25
CA LEU A 321 25.84 -14.39 -14.13
C LEU A 321 25.77 -13.77 -15.53
N PRO A 322 26.05 -14.53 -16.59
CA PRO A 322 25.84 -14.04 -17.95
C PRO A 322 24.35 -13.78 -18.20
N LEU A 323 24.06 -12.71 -18.95
CA LEU A 323 22.68 -12.31 -19.27
C LEU A 323 21.83 -13.45 -19.84
N GLN A 324 22.44 -14.33 -20.63
CA GLN A 324 21.76 -15.50 -21.18
C GLN A 324 21.27 -16.47 -20.08
N ALA A 325 22.03 -16.64 -19.00
CA ALA A 325 21.61 -17.48 -17.88
C ALA A 325 20.43 -16.83 -17.14
N VAL A 326 20.48 -15.51 -16.94
CA VAL A 326 19.37 -14.73 -16.35
C VAL A 326 18.09 -14.89 -17.18
N ARG A 327 18.18 -14.71 -18.49
CA ARG A 327 17.03 -14.88 -19.42
C ARG A 327 16.42 -16.28 -19.36
N ARG A 328 17.27 -17.31 -19.29
CA ARG A 328 16.81 -18.70 -19.12
C ARG A 328 16.07 -18.89 -17.79
N GLN A 329 16.58 -18.32 -16.70
CA GLN A 329 15.93 -18.40 -15.39
C GLN A 329 14.55 -17.71 -15.39
N ILE A 330 14.44 -16.56 -16.05
CA ILE A 330 13.15 -15.86 -16.20
C ILE A 330 12.19 -16.71 -17.04
N ALA A 331 12.62 -17.17 -18.22
CA ALA A 331 11.77 -17.94 -19.11
C ALA A 331 11.33 -19.30 -18.55
N SER A 332 12.12 -19.87 -17.62
CA SER A 332 11.77 -21.13 -16.95
C SER A 332 10.86 -20.93 -15.71
N GLY A 333 11.02 -19.81 -14.99
CA GLY A 333 10.33 -19.58 -13.73
C GLY A 333 9.02 -18.82 -13.85
N VAL A 334 8.89 -17.93 -14.84
CA VAL A 334 7.69 -17.10 -15.05
C VAL A 334 6.88 -17.66 -16.20
N ASP A 335 5.61 -18.02 -15.92
CA ASP A 335 4.69 -18.54 -16.95
C ASP A 335 3.88 -17.41 -17.58
N ILE A 336 3.36 -16.48 -16.76
CA ILE A 336 2.39 -15.45 -17.17
C ILE A 336 2.82 -14.08 -16.70
N LEU A 337 2.69 -13.11 -17.58
CA LEU A 337 2.86 -11.70 -17.31
C LEU A 337 1.50 -11.00 -17.41
N VAL A 338 1.17 -10.16 -16.42
CA VAL A 338 -0.06 -9.37 -16.39
C VAL A 338 0.31 -7.90 -16.31
N HIS A 339 -0.20 -7.07 -17.22
CA HIS A 339 0.07 -5.62 -17.21
C HIS A 339 -1.19 -4.83 -16.87
N LEU A 340 -1.07 -3.99 -15.85
CA LEU A 340 -2.11 -3.08 -15.37
C LEU A 340 -1.75 -1.63 -15.72
N GLY A 341 -2.74 -0.88 -16.19
CA GLY A 341 -2.57 0.53 -16.49
C GLY A 341 -3.61 1.42 -15.82
N ARG A 342 -3.28 2.70 -15.73
CA ARG A 342 -4.21 3.76 -15.32
C ARG A 342 -4.62 4.54 -16.56
N MET A 343 -5.93 4.55 -16.86
CA MET A 343 -6.49 5.23 -18.01
C MET A 343 -6.56 6.75 -17.81
N ARG A 344 -6.86 7.51 -18.87
CA ARG A 344 -7.00 8.97 -18.81
C ARG A 344 -8.10 9.44 -17.86
N ASP A 345 -9.18 8.66 -17.74
CA ASP A 345 -10.29 8.89 -16.80
C ASP A 345 -9.94 8.49 -15.36
N LYS A 346 -8.68 8.12 -15.10
CA LYS A 346 -8.13 7.63 -13.83
C LYS A 346 -8.63 6.23 -13.41
N SER A 347 -9.44 5.56 -14.22
CA SER A 347 -9.78 4.15 -13.99
C SER A 347 -8.54 3.27 -14.11
N ARG A 348 -8.57 2.11 -13.44
CA ARG A 348 -7.52 1.11 -13.46
C ARG A 348 -8.00 -0.07 -14.26
N LYS A 349 -7.21 -0.49 -15.24
CA LYS A 349 -7.60 -1.55 -16.18
C LYS A 349 -6.47 -2.57 -16.32
N LEU A 350 -6.86 -3.83 -16.53
CA LEU A 350 -5.96 -4.84 -17.06
C LEU A 350 -5.81 -4.57 -18.57
N LEU A 351 -4.58 -4.37 -19.00
CA LEU A 351 -4.26 -3.98 -20.37
C LEU A 351 -3.73 -5.14 -21.19
N GLU A 352 -2.99 -6.07 -20.57
CA GLU A 352 -2.40 -7.21 -21.27
C GLU A 352 -2.21 -8.40 -20.32
N VAL A 353 -2.45 -9.61 -20.84
CA VAL A 353 -2.00 -10.87 -20.26
C VAL A 353 -1.19 -11.58 -21.33
N SER A 354 0.07 -11.89 -21.04
CA SER A 354 0.97 -12.57 -21.98
C SER A 354 1.57 -13.83 -21.36
N GLU A 355 1.70 -14.87 -22.16
CA GLU A 355 2.42 -16.09 -21.83
C GLU A 355 3.91 -15.93 -22.14
N VAL A 356 4.77 -16.41 -21.26
CA VAL A 356 6.21 -16.56 -21.53
C VAL A 356 6.40 -17.92 -22.21
N CYS A 357 6.71 -17.89 -23.51
CA CYS A 357 6.71 -19.09 -24.32
C CYS A 357 8.03 -19.85 -24.29
N ALA A 358 9.16 -19.16 -24.50
CA ALA A 358 10.46 -19.80 -24.59
C ALA A 358 11.60 -18.80 -24.50
N TYR A 359 12.81 -19.29 -24.23
CA TYR A 359 14.06 -18.61 -24.53
C TYR A 359 14.62 -19.17 -25.83
N ALA A 360 14.64 -18.37 -26.90
CA ALA A 360 15.14 -18.74 -28.21
C ALA A 360 15.86 -17.56 -28.85
N ASP A 361 16.94 -17.86 -29.61
CA ASP A 361 17.75 -16.89 -30.35
C ASP A 361 18.28 -15.73 -29.49
N GLY A 362 18.56 -16.01 -28.21
CA GLY A 362 19.07 -15.01 -27.27
C GLY A 362 17.99 -14.14 -26.60
N GLU A 363 16.73 -14.34 -26.89
CA GLU A 363 15.61 -13.54 -26.36
C GLU A 363 14.52 -14.39 -25.71
N ILE A 364 13.79 -13.78 -24.79
CA ILE A 364 12.57 -14.37 -24.20
C ILE A 364 11.40 -14.03 -25.14
N ARG A 365 10.74 -15.05 -25.65
CA ARG A 365 9.53 -14.91 -26.48
C ARG A 365 8.29 -14.90 -25.60
N ILE A 366 7.41 -13.93 -25.82
CA ILE A 366 6.10 -13.83 -25.19
C ILE A 366 4.99 -13.80 -26.23
N GLN A 367 3.81 -14.28 -25.85
CA GLN A 367 2.60 -14.30 -26.67
C GLN A 367 1.46 -13.65 -25.91
N PRO A 368 0.78 -12.62 -26.49
CA PRO A 368 -0.38 -12.01 -25.86
C PRO A 368 -1.58 -12.95 -25.88
N LEU A 369 -2.14 -13.24 -24.72
CA LEU A 369 -3.36 -14.04 -24.56
C LEU A 369 -4.61 -13.15 -24.51
N TYR A 370 -4.50 -12.00 -23.82
CA TYR A 370 -5.52 -10.95 -23.78
C TYR A 370 -4.84 -9.58 -23.94
N GLN A 371 -5.51 -8.69 -24.66
CA GLN A 371 -5.00 -7.34 -24.90
C GLN A 371 -6.13 -6.32 -24.91
N TRP A 372 -5.88 -5.16 -24.32
CA TRP A 372 -6.79 -4.03 -24.35
C TRP A 372 -6.78 -3.39 -25.75
N GLN A 373 -7.97 -3.27 -26.34
CA GLN A 373 -8.16 -2.58 -27.63
C GLN A 373 -9.12 -1.41 -27.43
N ASP A 374 -8.75 -0.24 -27.96
CA ASP A 374 -9.58 0.96 -27.85
C ASP A 374 -10.94 0.72 -28.54
N GLY A 375 -12.01 1.03 -27.82
CA GLY A 375 -13.39 0.81 -28.26
C GLY A 375 -13.95 -0.60 -28.04
N CYS A 376 -13.09 -1.63 -27.86
CA CYS A 376 -13.53 -3.02 -27.64
C CYS A 376 -13.28 -3.48 -26.19
N GLY A 377 -12.37 -2.80 -25.46
CA GLY A 377 -11.95 -3.23 -24.13
C GLY A 377 -10.92 -4.35 -24.16
N LEU A 378 -10.91 -5.19 -23.13
CA LEU A 378 -10.00 -6.34 -23.03
C LEU A 378 -10.56 -7.52 -23.83
N VAL A 379 -9.82 -7.93 -24.85
CA VAL A 379 -10.23 -9.02 -25.77
C VAL A 379 -9.20 -10.15 -25.78
N PRO A 380 -9.63 -11.42 -25.98
CA PRO A 380 -8.70 -12.52 -26.22
C PRO A 380 -7.99 -12.34 -27.58
N VAL A 381 -6.71 -12.70 -27.64
CA VAL A 381 -5.88 -12.57 -28.86
C VAL A 381 -5.42 -13.93 -29.33
N GLU A 382 -4.59 -14.61 -28.53
CA GLU A 382 -4.02 -15.91 -28.88
C GLU A 382 -4.35 -16.95 -27.79
N PRO A 383 -4.42 -18.24 -28.12
CA PRO A 383 -4.65 -19.30 -27.14
C PRO A 383 -3.38 -19.55 -26.33
N LEU A 384 -3.56 -20.04 -25.09
CA LEU A 384 -2.45 -20.53 -24.25
C LEU A 384 -1.75 -21.71 -24.91
N LEU A 385 -0.41 -21.65 -25.05
CA LEU A 385 0.41 -22.70 -25.68
C LEU A 385 0.74 -23.80 -24.67
N HIS A 386 1.31 -23.46 -23.52
CA HIS A 386 1.76 -24.43 -22.51
C HIS A 386 0.62 -24.81 -21.59
N ARG A 387 -0.02 -25.94 -21.85
CA ARG A 387 -1.20 -26.43 -21.12
C ARG A 387 -0.92 -27.54 -20.12
N GLU A 388 0.33 -27.98 -20.02
CA GLU A 388 0.74 -29.13 -19.20
C GLU A 388 0.38 -28.96 -17.72
N LYS A 389 0.45 -27.72 -17.20
CA LYS A 389 0.06 -27.42 -15.81
C LYS A 389 -1.46 -27.55 -15.60
N LEU A 390 -2.28 -27.12 -16.57
CA LEU A 390 -3.73 -27.30 -16.54
C LEU A 390 -4.10 -28.79 -16.60
N GLU A 391 -3.45 -29.55 -17.48
CA GLU A 391 -3.70 -30.99 -17.63
C GLU A 391 -3.34 -31.73 -16.34
N ARG A 392 -2.19 -31.45 -15.73
CA ARG A 392 -1.78 -32.02 -14.44
C ARG A 392 -2.74 -31.67 -13.31
N ALA A 393 -3.30 -30.47 -13.31
CA ALA A 393 -4.27 -30.00 -12.31
C ALA A 393 -5.70 -30.49 -12.60
N GLY A 394 -5.96 -31.15 -13.74
CA GLY A 394 -7.31 -31.57 -14.15
C GLY A 394 -8.25 -30.40 -14.45
N VAL A 395 -7.71 -29.21 -14.76
CA VAL A 395 -8.46 -27.99 -15.02
C VAL A 395 -8.66 -27.83 -16.54
N LYS A 396 -9.90 -27.65 -16.96
CA LYS A 396 -10.25 -27.39 -18.39
C LYS A 396 -10.38 -25.87 -18.60
N LEU A 397 -9.79 -25.37 -19.68
CA LEU A 397 -9.98 -23.99 -20.15
C LEU A 397 -11.39 -23.73 -20.64
#